data_9f4f5b9a651c5a77be4e75422cce5b2b
#
_entry.id   9f4f5b9a651c5a77be4e75422cce5b2b
#
_cell.length_a   1.000
_cell.length_b   1.000
_cell.length_c   1.000
_cell.angle_alpha   90.00
_cell.angle_beta   90.00
_cell.angle_gamma   90.00
#
_symmetry.space_group_name_H-M   'P 1'
#
loop_
_entity.id
_entity.type
_entity.pdbx_description
1 polymer ?
#
loop_
_entity_poly.entity_id
_entity_poly.type
_entity_poly.pdbx_seq_one_letter_code
_entity_poly.pdbx_strand_id
1 'polypeptide(L)'
;IAVDPQNQGQGYGKALIDFLVSKYADEYSILQVGTGDSPLTVPFYEKCGFVRSHNIPNFFTDNYDHPIYECGVQLIDMVYLQRYL
;
A
#
# COMPACT_ATOMS: atom_id res chain seq x y z
N ILE A 1 1.65 11.05 1.75
CA ILE A 1 0.34 10.73 1.16
C ILE A 1 0.12 9.22 1.21
N ALA A 2 -1.06 8.81 1.61
CA ALA A 2 -1.47 7.42 1.62
C ALA A 2 -2.52 7.18 0.53
N VAL A 3 -2.46 6.02 -0.11
CA VAL A 3 -3.37 5.62 -1.18
C VAL A 3 -4.21 4.44 -0.69
N ASP A 4 -5.52 4.49 -0.96
CA ASP A 4 -6.43 3.41 -0.61
C ASP A 4 -6.18 2.19 -1.51
N PRO A 5 -5.81 1.03 -0.97
CA PRO A 5 -5.54 -0.16 -1.77
C PRO A 5 -6.78 -0.79 -2.40
N GLN A 6 -7.98 -0.39 -2.01
CA GLN A 6 -9.20 -0.99 -2.55
C GLN A 6 -9.44 -0.69 -4.02
N ASN A 7 -8.76 0.30 -4.57
CA ASN A 7 -8.89 0.67 -5.97
C ASN A 7 -7.96 -0.08 -6.91
N GLN A 8 -7.31 -1.12 -6.41
CA GLN A 8 -6.36 -1.89 -7.19
C GLN A 8 -7.05 -2.89 -8.11
N GLY A 9 -6.30 -3.38 -9.10
CA GLY A 9 -6.71 -4.48 -9.96
C GLY A 9 -7.61 -4.10 -11.12
N GLN A 10 -7.98 -2.84 -11.26
CA GLN A 10 -8.86 -2.37 -12.33
C GLN A 10 -8.20 -1.32 -13.24
N GLY A 11 -6.88 -1.21 -13.18
CA GLY A 11 -6.16 -0.17 -13.92
C GLY A 11 -6.22 1.20 -13.25
N TYR A 12 -7.18 1.43 -12.39
CA TYR A 12 -7.32 2.71 -11.69
C TYR A 12 -6.20 2.95 -10.69
N GLY A 13 -5.76 1.90 -10.00
CA GLY A 13 -4.73 2.04 -8.99
C GLY A 13 -3.44 2.59 -9.55
N LYS A 14 -2.97 2.03 -10.67
CA LYS A 14 -1.77 2.52 -11.32
C LYS A 14 -1.94 3.93 -11.85
N ALA A 15 -3.09 4.20 -12.48
CA ALA A 15 -3.38 5.54 -13.00
C ALA A 15 -3.46 6.57 -11.88
N LEU A 16 -4.06 6.21 -10.74
CA LEU A 16 -4.12 7.09 -9.58
C LEU A 16 -2.72 7.38 -9.04
N ILE A 17 -1.87 6.38 -8.94
CA ILE A 17 -0.50 6.57 -8.46
C ILE A 17 0.28 7.47 -9.41
N ASP A 18 0.19 7.24 -10.72
CA ASP A 18 0.86 8.09 -11.71
C ASP A 18 0.36 9.54 -11.64
N PHE A 19 -0.94 9.72 -11.42
CA PHE A 19 -1.52 11.04 -11.23
C PHE A 19 -0.97 11.73 -9.98
N LEU A 20 -0.91 11.00 -8.85
CA LEU A 20 -0.40 11.55 -7.60
C LEU A 20 1.09 11.89 -7.71
N VAL A 21 1.87 11.06 -8.39
CA VAL A 21 3.28 11.34 -8.64
C VAL A 21 3.44 12.64 -9.43
N SER A 22 2.68 12.79 -10.50
CA SER A 22 2.73 14.01 -11.33
C SER A 22 2.29 15.25 -10.55
N LYS A 23 1.25 15.12 -9.75
CA LYS A 23 0.68 16.24 -9.03
C LYS A 23 1.56 16.75 -7.89
N TYR A 24 2.19 15.82 -7.17
CA TYR A 24 2.89 16.16 -5.93
C TYR A 24 4.40 16.11 -6.04
N ALA A 25 4.96 15.80 -7.21
CA ALA A 25 6.41 15.71 -7.38
C ALA A 25 7.14 16.99 -7.01
N ASP A 26 6.52 18.16 -7.22
CA ASP A 26 7.12 19.45 -6.91
C ASP A 26 7.00 19.84 -5.43
N GLU A 27 6.09 19.21 -4.69
CA GLU A 27 5.79 19.58 -3.31
C GLU A 27 6.33 18.57 -2.30
N TYR A 28 6.43 17.29 -2.68
CA TYR A 28 6.81 16.21 -1.79
C TYR A 28 7.88 15.36 -2.46
N SER A 29 8.75 14.80 -1.63
CA SER A 29 9.83 13.94 -2.13
C SER A 29 9.51 12.46 -2.07
N ILE A 30 8.51 12.06 -1.30
CA ILE A 30 8.15 10.65 -1.08
C ILE A 30 6.65 10.50 -1.07
N LEU A 31 6.17 9.47 -1.78
CA LEU A 31 4.79 8.98 -1.69
C LEU A 31 4.82 7.68 -0.90
N GLN A 32 4.03 7.61 0.17
CA GLN A 32 3.98 6.45 1.05
C GLN A 32 2.59 5.82 1.04
N VAL A 33 2.54 4.48 1.04
CA VAL A 33 1.29 3.73 1.16
C VAL A 33 1.42 2.73 2.31
N GLY A 34 0.30 2.51 3.00
CA GLY A 34 0.20 1.47 4.03
C GLY A 34 -0.83 0.43 3.61
N THR A 35 -0.48 -0.84 3.73
CA THR A 35 -1.37 -1.94 3.35
C THR A 35 -1.10 -3.16 4.22
N GLY A 36 -2.07 -4.08 4.28
CA GLY A 36 -1.82 -5.41 4.83
C GLY A 36 -0.82 -6.16 3.95
N ASP A 37 -0.08 -7.07 4.56
CA ASP A 37 0.89 -7.91 3.84
C ASP A 37 0.12 -8.98 3.06
N SER A 38 -0.39 -8.61 1.91
CA SER A 38 -1.27 -9.41 1.06
C SER A 38 -0.60 -9.67 -0.28
N PRO A 39 -0.80 -10.87 -0.87
CA PRO A 39 -0.28 -11.15 -2.20
C PRO A 39 -0.93 -10.32 -3.30
N LEU A 40 -2.05 -9.64 -2.99
CA LEU A 40 -2.70 -8.74 -3.94
C LEU A 40 -2.07 -7.35 -3.93
N THR A 41 -1.80 -6.81 -2.74
CA THR A 41 -1.47 -5.39 -2.60
C THR A 41 0.02 -5.11 -2.70
N VAL A 42 0.86 -5.87 -2.01
CA VAL A 42 2.30 -5.61 -1.98
C VAL A 42 2.93 -5.73 -3.38
N PRO A 43 2.69 -6.82 -4.14
CA PRO A 43 3.25 -6.91 -5.49
C PRO A 43 2.74 -5.81 -6.42
N PHE A 44 1.50 -5.37 -6.25
CA PHE A 44 0.95 -4.29 -7.05
C PHE A 44 1.74 -3.00 -6.85
N TYR A 45 1.98 -2.62 -5.60
CA TYR A 45 2.74 -1.40 -5.31
C TYR A 45 4.20 -1.52 -5.75
N GLU A 46 4.78 -2.71 -5.61
CA GLU A 46 6.15 -2.92 -6.10
C GLU A 46 6.24 -2.72 -7.62
N LYS A 47 5.23 -3.17 -8.38
CA LYS A 47 5.17 -2.92 -9.82
C LYS A 47 5.00 -1.44 -10.15
N CYS A 48 4.43 -0.67 -9.25
CA CYS A 48 4.27 0.77 -9.41
C CYS A 48 5.53 1.56 -8.98
N GLY A 49 6.61 0.88 -8.68
CA GLY A 49 7.86 1.53 -8.32
C GLY A 49 8.04 1.78 -6.82
N PHE A 50 7.17 1.23 -5.99
CA PHE A 50 7.30 1.33 -4.55
C PHE A 50 8.27 0.27 -4.03
N VAL A 51 8.97 0.60 -2.95
CA VAL A 51 9.82 -0.35 -2.23
C VAL A 51 9.35 -0.43 -0.78
N ARG A 52 9.54 -1.58 -0.15
CA ARG A 52 9.20 -1.74 1.26
C ARG A 52 10.03 -0.80 2.10
N SER A 53 9.38 -0.06 2.98
CA SER A 53 10.03 0.86 3.91
C SER A 53 10.16 0.20 5.28
N HIS A 54 9.03 -0.13 5.90
CA HIS A 54 8.99 -0.77 7.21
C HIS A 54 7.64 -1.47 7.36
N ASN A 55 7.51 -2.26 8.43
CA ASN A 55 6.25 -2.87 8.77
C ASN A 55 5.95 -2.70 10.26
N ILE A 56 4.68 -2.79 10.60
CA ILE A 56 4.22 -2.82 11.99
C ILE A 56 3.78 -4.24 12.27
N PRO A 57 4.55 -5.03 13.05
CA PRO A 57 4.20 -6.41 13.34
C PRO A 57 2.87 -6.50 14.09
N ASN A 58 2.06 -7.50 13.74
CA ASN A 58 0.80 -7.80 14.42
C ASN A 58 -0.20 -6.64 14.43
N PHE A 59 -0.11 -5.71 13.47
CA PHE A 59 -1.00 -4.56 13.41
C PHE A 59 -2.46 -4.99 13.37
N PHE A 60 -2.79 -5.94 12.49
CA PHE A 60 -4.19 -6.36 12.32
C PHE A 60 -4.66 -7.25 13.45
N THR A 61 -3.79 -8.02 14.07
CA THR A 61 -4.18 -8.86 15.21
C THR A 61 -4.31 -8.06 16.50
N ASP A 62 -3.54 -6.98 16.65
CA ASP A 62 -3.56 -6.15 17.85
C ASP A 62 -4.66 -5.09 17.83
N ASN A 63 -5.10 -4.65 16.65
CA ASN A 63 -6.02 -3.53 16.51
C ASN A 63 -7.45 -3.93 16.15
N TYR A 64 -7.70 -5.19 15.83
CA TYR A 64 -9.03 -5.70 15.47
C TYR A 64 -9.37 -6.88 16.37
N ASP A 65 -10.64 -6.98 16.73
CA ASP A 65 -11.13 -8.03 17.61
C ASP A 65 -11.50 -9.32 16.87
N HIS A 66 -11.31 -9.35 15.57
CA HIS A 66 -11.55 -10.52 14.74
C HIS A 66 -10.51 -10.60 13.63
N PRO A 67 -10.27 -11.79 13.06
CA PRO A 67 -9.32 -11.93 11.95
C PRO A 67 -9.79 -11.16 10.72
N ILE A 68 -8.83 -10.51 10.05
CA ILE A 68 -9.08 -9.80 8.79
C ILE A 68 -8.40 -10.58 7.68
N TYR A 69 -9.13 -10.86 6.61
CA TYR A 69 -8.61 -11.63 5.47
C TYR A 69 -8.68 -10.83 4.19
N GLU A 70 -7.69 -11.05 3.33
CA GLU A 70 -7.66 -10.50 1.98
C GLU A 70 -7.09 -11.57 1.05
N CYS A 71 -7.82 -11.88 -0.03
CA CYS A 71 -7.43 -12.95 -0.98
C CYS A 71 -7.17 -14.28 -0.29
N GLY A 72 -7.95 -14.63 0.75
CA GLY A 72 -7.81 -15.87 1.49
C GLY A 72 -6.63 -15.92 2.44
N VAL A 73 -5.89 -14.82 2.60
CA VAL A 73 -4.74 -14.72 3.49
C VAL A 73 -5.10 -13.84 4.67
N GLN A 74 -4.83 -14.30 5.88
CA GLN A 74 -5.04 -13.51 7.08
C GLN A 74 -4.03 -12.38 7.13
N LEU A 75 -4.53 -11.15 7.32
CA LEU A 75 -3.67 -9.99 7.50
C LEU A 75 -3.19 -9.95 8.96
N ILE A 76 -1.88 -9.88 9.15
CA ILE A 76 -1.26 -9.83 10.46
C ILE A 76 -0.49 -8.51 10.60
N ASP A 77 0.46 -8.28 9.71
CA ASP A 77 1.32 -7.10 9.74
C ASP A 77 0.78 -6.02 8.82
N MET A 78 1.04 -4.76 9.18
CA MET A 78 0.89 -3.63 8.27
C MET A 78 2.24 -3.40 7.59
N VAL A 79 2.23 -3.30 6.27
CA VAL A 79 3.44 -3.02 5.47
C VAL A 79 3.35 -1.62 4.91
N TYR A 80 4.40 -0.84 5.09
CA TYR A 80 4.54 0.47 4.48
C TYR A 80 5.53 0.40 3.33
N LEU A 81 5.12 0.95 2.20
CA LEU A 81 5.95 1.05 1.00
C LEU A 81 6.07 2.50 0.61
N GLN A 82 7.16 2.86 -0.03
CA GLN A 82 7.42 4.22 -0.44
C GLN A 82 8.01 4.28 -1.83
N ARG A 83 7.75 5.41 -2.49
CA ARG A 83 8.31 5.71 -3.80
C ARG A 83 8.82 7.15 -3.78
N TYR A 84 10.04 7.36 -4.24
CA TYR A 84 10.57 8.71 -4.40
C TYR A 84 9.94 9.39 -5.61
N LEU A 85 9.59 10.63 -5.41
CA LEU A 85 8.94 11.46 -6.44
C LEU A 85 9.96 12.26 -7.26
#